data_e7fad06fa601c6a8df0896c0e6916395
#
_entry.id   e7fad06fa601c6a8df0896c0e6916395
#
_cell.length_a   1.000
_cell.length_b   1.000
_cell.length_c   1.000
_cell.angle_alpha   90.00
_cell.angle_beta   90.00
_cell.angle_gamma   90.00
#
_symmetry.space_group_name_H-M   'P 1'
#
loop_
_entity.id
_entity.type
_entity.pdbx_description
1 polymer ?
#
loop_
_entity_poly.entity_id
_entity_poly.type
_entity_poly.pdbx_seq_one_letter_code
_entity_poly.pdbx_strand_id
1 'polypeptide(L)'
;MSSAGRLHLPWPPSINHYWRRVGCRTLISREGRTFRRNVCALLGGGGNARKPPAGGRIALAMDAFPPDRRRRDLDNLQKPVLDALEHAGVYEDDSQIDLLLTRRRERVPDGRLEIAINHFPLRRCPLCGAAMNPENN
;
A
#
# COMPACT_ATOMS: atom_id res chain seq x y z
N MET A 1 -21.92 6.21 -6.56
CA MET A 1 -21.01 5.06 -6.51
C MET A 1 -19.59 5.54 -6.33
N SER A 2 -19.08 5.48 -5.15
CA SER A 2 -17.67 5.72 -4.97
C SER A 2 -16.93 4.43 -5.37
N SER A 3 -16.44 4.38 -6.61
CA SER A 3 -15.29 3.54 -6.87
C SER A 3 -14.19 4.12 -5.96
N ALA A 4 -13.82 3.39 -4.92
CA ALA A 4 -12.62 3.71 -4.20
C ALA A 4 -11.52 3.81 -5.26
N GLY A 5 -11.02 5.01 -5.50
CA GLY A 5 -10.04 5.24 -6.54
C GLY A 5 -8.84 4.37 -6.24
N ARG A 6 -8.40 3.59 -7.21
CA ARG A 6 -7.16 2.84 -7.07
C ARG A 6 -6.01 3.81 -7.08
N LEU A 7 -5.13 3.68 -6.11
CA LEU A 7 -3.87 4.41 -6.08
C LEU A 7 -2.86 3.68 -6.96
N HIS A 8 -2.19 4.43 -7.82
CA HIS A 8 -1.13 3.90 -8.66
C HIS A 8 0.20 4.37 -8.10
N LEU A 9 1.04 3.45 -7.67
CA LEU A 9 2.35 3.75 -7.09
C LEU A 9 3.47 3.16 -7.94
N PRO A 10 4.68 3.76 -7.91
CA PRO A 10 5.84 3.17 -8.54
C PRO A 10 6.24 1.88 -7.82
N TRP A 11 7.08 1.08 -8.48
CA TRP A 11 7.63 -0.12 -7.86
C TRP A 11 8.51 0.26 -6.67
N PRO A 12 8.31 -0.34 -5.49
CA PRO A 12 9.09 0.01 -4.30
C PRO A 12 10.47 -0.62 -4.32
N PRO A 13 11.45 -0.08 -3.58
CA PRO A 13 12.67 -0.80 -3.29
C PRO A 13 12.35 -2.03 -2.44
N SER A 14 13.19 -3.08 -2.52
CA SER A 14 13.02 -4.25 -1.66
C SER A 14 13.17 -3.85 -0.18
N ILE A 15 12.62 -4.66 0.71
CA ILE A 15 12.75 -4.42 2.15
C ILE A 15 14.21 -4.30 2.58
N ASN A 16 15.11 -5.05 1.94
CA ASN A 16 16.54 -5.02 2.22
C ASN A 16 17.21 -3.72 1.75
N HIS A 17 16.63 -3.02 0.77
CA HIS A 17 17.14 -1.75 0.25
C HIS A 17 16.34 -0.54 0.75
N TYR A 18 15.18 -0.77 1.35
CA TYR A 18 14.37 0.28 1.95
C TYR A 18 14.98 0.80 3.26
N TRP A 19 15.52 -0.11 4.06
CA TRP A 19 16.19 0.18 5.31
C TRP A 19 17.70 0.01 5.17
N ARG A 20 18.46 0.78 5.91
CA ARG A 20 19.89 0.58 6.06
C ARG A 20 20.27 0.46 7.53
N ARG A 21 21.29 -0.30 7.81
CA ARG A 21 21.80 -0.50 9.15
C ARG A 21 23.05 0.37 9.36
N VAL A 22 23.05 1.18 10.41
CA VAL A 22 24.19 2.01 10.82
C VAL A 22 24.44 1.72 12.30
N GLY A 23 25.48 0.94 12.58
CA GLY A 23 25.72 0.45 13.94
C GLY A 23 24.56 -0.43 14.42
N CYS A 24 23.98 -0.10 15.58
CA CYS A 24 22.80 -0.79 16.11
C CYS A 24 21.47 -0.12 15.72
N ARG A 25 21.50 0.89 14.85
CA ARG A 25 20.31 1.60 14.38
C ARG A 25 19.90 1.13 13.00
N THR A 26 18.59 1.01 12.80
CA THR A 26 18.00 0.81 11.48
C THR A 26 17.43 2.15 11.01
N LEU A 27 17.95 2.65 9.89
CA LEU A 27 17.57 3.93 9.30
C LEU A 27 16.94 3.69 7.93
N ILE A 28 16.06 4.59 7.53
CA ILE A 28 15.55 4.55 6.16
C ILE A 28 16.68 4.87 5.17
N SER A 29 16.78 4.06 4.11
CA SER A 29 17.79 4.26 3.09
C SER A 29 17.46 5.46 2.19
N ARG A 30 18.44 5.84 1.33
CA ARG A 30 18.22 6.84 0.29
C ARG A 30 17.08 6.42 -0.65
N GLU A 31 17.07 5.18 -1.08
CA GLU A 31 16.03 4.59 -1.94
C GLU A 31 14.68 4.61 -1.25
N GLY A 32 14.64 4.30 0.03
CA GLY A 32 13.42 4.36 0.84
C GLY A 32 12.87 5.77 0.95
N ARG A 33 13.74 6.75 1.22
CA ARG A 33 13.34 8.17 1.27
C ARG A 33 12.81 8.66 -0.08
N THR A 34 13.46 8.27 -1.16
CA THR A 34 13.00 8.61 -2.51
C THR A 34 11.63 8.02 -2.79
N PHE A 35 11.42 6.76 -2.44
CA PHE A 35 10.13 6.10 -2.58
C PHE A 35 9.04 6.82 -1.79
N ARG A 36 9.27 7.13 -0.52
CA ARG A 36 8.33 7.90 0.31
C ARG A 36 7.98 9.24 -0.33
N ARG A 37 8.97 9.97 -0.81
CA ARG A 37 8.78 11.27 -1.46
C ARG A 37 7.91 11.15 -2.71
N ASN A 38 8.18 10.15 -3.54
CA ASN A 38 7.42 9.90 -4.76
C ASN A 38 5.97 9.54 -4.45
N VAL A 39 5.75 8.71 -3.43
CA VAL A 39 4.39 8.35 -3.00
C VAL A 39 3.64 9.60 -2.49
N CYS A 40 4.28 10.42 -1.66
CA CYS A 40 3.68 11.67 -1.17
C CYS A 40 3.33 12.61 -2.32
N ALA A 41 4.20 12.76 -3.31
CA ALA A 41 3.96 13.61 -4.47
C ALA A 41 2.78 13.12 -5.31
N LEU A 42 2.68 11.82 -5.54
CA LEU A 42 1.59 11.21 -6.31
C LEU A 42 0.24 11.31 -5.61
N LEU A 43 0.23 11.28 -4.29
CA LEU A 43 -1.00 11.38 -3.51
C LEU A 43 -1.46 12.83 -3.30
N GLY A 44 -0.77 13.80 -3.89
CA GLY A 44 -1.23 15.17 -4.06
C GLY A 44 -1.34 15.99 -2.78
N GLY A 45 -0.43 15.83 -1.85
CA GLY A 45 -0.38 16.73 -0.69
C GLY A 45 -1.67 16.83 0.11
N GLY A 46 -2.41 15.78 0.25
CA GLY A 46 -3.46 15.65 1.25
C GLY A 46 -4.86 16.05 0.85
N GLY A 47 -5.13 16.24 -0.43
CA GLY A 47 -6.43 16.82 -0.79
C GLY A 47 -7.63 15.88 -0.78
N ASN A 48 -7.49 14.64 -1.19
CA ASN A 48 -8.67 13.85 -1.57
C ASN A 48 -8.72 12.41 -1.08
N ALA A 49 -7.69 11.92 -0.41
CA ALA A 49 -7.83 10.64 0.27
C ALA A 49 -8.64 10.89 1.55
N ARG A 50 -9.85 10.39 1.61
CA ARG A 50 -10.58 10.33 2.87
C ARG A 50 -9.78 9.49 3.83
N LYS A 51 -9.06 10.16 4.74
CA LYS A 51 -8.47 9.45 5.87
C LYS A 51 -9.57 8.68 6.60
N PRO A 52 -9.34 7.42 6.96
CA PRO A 52 -10.25 6.77 7.86
C PRO A 52 -10.35 7.59 9.16
N PRO A 53 -11.50 7.63 9.81
CA PRO A 53 -11.61 8.26 11.11
C PRO A 53 -10.58 7.66 12.06
N ALA A 54 -10.13 8.45 13.02
CA ALA A 54 -9.18 7.98 14.03
C ALA A 54 -9.67 6.66 14.64
N GLY A 55 -8.82 5.62 14.60
CA GLY A 55 -9.19 4.27 15.04
C GLY A 55 -10.09 3.50 14.07
N GLY A 56 -10.45 4.05 12.92
CA GLY A 56 -11.23 3.35 11.91
C GLY A 56 -10.47 2.16 11.32
N ARG A 57 -11.18 1.06 11.05
CA ARG A 57 -10.57 -0.15 10.50
C ARG A 57 -10.62 -0.12 8.98
N ILE A 58 -9.56 -0.61 8.34
CA ILE A 58 -9.43 -0.61 6.88
C ILE A 58 -9.01 -1.97 6.33
N ALA A 59 -9.38 -2.21 5.09
CA ALA A 59 -8.89 -3.30 4.25
C ALA A 59 -8.05 -2.70 3.13
N LEU A 60 -6.83 -3.20 2.96
CA LEU A 60 -5.91 -2.77 1.92
C LEU A 60 -5.63 -3.92 0.98
N ALA A 61 -5.91 -3.72 -0.32
CA ALA A 61 -5.61 -4.68 -1.36
C ALA A 61 -4.54 -4.09 -2.29
N MET A 62 -3.50 -4.87 -2.55
CA MET A 62 -2.36 -4.46 -3.36
C MET A 62 -2.16 -5.43 -4.51
N ASP A 63 -2.23 -4.94 -5.73
CA ASP A 63 -1.85 -5.67 -6.93
C ASP A 63 -0.44 -5.22 -7.34
N ALA A 64 0.48 -6.17 -7.39
CA ALA A 64 1.89 -5.93 -7.69
C ALA A 64 2.23 -6.38 -9.10
N PHE A 65 2.57 -5.43 -9.96
CA PHE A 65 3.00 -5.67 -11.34
C PHE A 65 4.52 -5.52 -11.41
N PRO A 66 5.29 -6.63 -11.36
CA PRO A 66 6.75 -6.54 -11.27
C PRO A 66 7.39 -6.01 -12.56
N PRO A 67 8.57 -5.34 -12.48
CA PRO A 67 9.24 -4.78 -13.64
C PRO A 67 10.00 -5.83 -14.47
N ASP A 68 10.31 -6.96 -13.89
CA ASP A 68 11.10 -8.01 -14.51
C ASP A 68 10.76 -9.39 -13.92
N ARG A 69 11.50 -10.41 -14.31
CA ARG A 69 11.28 -11.80 -13.90
C ARG A 69 12.09 -12.22 -12.68
N ARG A 70 12.76 -11.29 -11.99
CA ARG A 70 13.52 -11.63 -10.81
C ARG A 70 12.62 -12.21 -9.74
N ARG A 71 13.14 -13.17 -9.00
CA ARG A 71 12.43 -13.77 -7.87
C ARG A 71 12.23 -12.71 -6.78
N ARG A 72 10.97 -12.53 -6.37
CA ARG A 72 10.58 -11.61 -5.31
C ARG A 72 9.49 -12.24 -4.47
N ASP A 73 9.60 -12.08 -3.18
CA ASP A 73 8.56 -12.51 -2.24
C ASP A 73 7.58 -11.37 -2.02
N LEU A 74 6.30 -11.69 -1.94
CA LEU A 74 5.25 -10.67 -1.80
C LEU A 74 5.33 -9.91 -0.48
N ASP A 75 5.74 -10.58 0.60
CA ASP A 75 5.88 -9.94 1.91
C ASP A 75 6.97 -8.85 1.92
N ASN A 76 7.98 -8.97 1.08
CA ASN A 76 9.04 -7.96 0.95
C ASN A 76 8.54 -6.64 0.36
N LEU A 77 7.39 -6.65 -0.31
CA LEU A 77 6.76 -5.45 -0.85
C LEU A 77 5.87 -4.74 0.17
N GLN A 78 5.32 -5.47 1.12
CA GLN A 78 4.31 -4.95 2.03
C GLN A 78 4.85 -3.85 2.94
N LYS A 79 5.91 -4.11 3.67
CA LYS A 79 6.43 -3.16 4.67
C LYS A 79 6.82 -1.81 4.09
N PRO A 80 7.60 -1.73 3.01
CA PRO A 80 7.94 -0.44 2.39
C PRO A 80 6.70 0.34 1.92
N VAL A 81 5.72 -0.34 1.35
CA VAL A 81 4.50 0.31 0.84
C VAL A 81 3.63 0.80 1.99
N LEU A 82 3.41 -0.02 3.01
CA LEU A 82 2.62 0.38 4.17
C LEU A 82 3.24 1.56 4.90
N ASP A 83 4.55 1.57 5.06
CA ASP A 83 5.29 2.67 5.66
C ASP A 83 5.16 3.96 4.84
N ALA A 84 5.30 3.88 3.53
CA ALA A 84 5.17 5.04 2.65
C ALA A 84 3.75 5.62 2.65
N LEU A 85 2.72 4.77 2.66
CA LEU A 85 1.32 5.20 2.73
C LEU A 85 1.00 5.87 4.07
N GLU A 86 1.50 5.33 5.18
CA GLU A 86 1.36 5.95 6.49
C GLU A 86 2.05 7.31 6.52
N HIS A 87 3.26 7.40 6.02
CA HIS A 87 4.02 8.64 5.93
C HIS A 87 3.32 9.68 5.06
N ALA A 88 2.66 9.26 3.99
CA ALA A 88 1.86 10.12 3.12
C ALA A 88 0.51 10.54 3.74
N GLY A 89 0.17 10.00 4.90
CA GLY A 89 -1.05 10.35 5.61
C GLY A 89 -2.32 9.69 5.07
N VAL A 90 -2.19 8.58 4.36
CA VAL A 90 -3.35 7.82 3.87
C VAL A 90 -4.14 7.22 5.04
N TYR A 91 -3.47 6.82 6.09
CA TYR A 91 -4.03 6.42 7.38
C TYR A 91 -3.07 6.89 8.49
N GLU A 92 -3.50 6.86 9.74
CA GLU A 92 -2.68 7.32 10.86
C GLU A 92 -1.63 6.30 11.27
N ASP A 93 -2.00 5.01 11.25
CA ASP A 93 -1.14 3.92 11.71
C ASP A 93 -1.50 2.65 10.94
N ASP A 94 -0.49 1.86 10.57
CA ASP A 94 -0.71 0.59 9.87
C ASP A 94 -1.44 -0.44 10.73
N SER A 95 -1.52 -0.23 12.05
CA SER A 95 -2.35 -1.05 12.94
C SER A 95 -3.85 -0.94 12.66
N GLN A 96 -4.30 0.06 11.89
CA GLN A 96 -5.68 0.18 11.44
C GLN A 96 -6.06 -0.85 10.37
N ILE A 97 -5.07 -1.52 9.78
CA ILE A 97 -5.28 -2.51 8.72
C ILE A 97 -5.71 -3.83 9.34
N ASP A 98 -6.97 -4.21 9.14
CA ASP A 98 -7.50 -5.51 9.59
C ASP A 98 -7.45 -6.58 8.51
N LEU A 99 -7.39 -6.20 7.24
CA LEU A 99 -7.25 -7.12 6.12
C LEU A 99 -6.21 -6.56 5.15
N LEU A 100 -5.18 -7.34 4.91
CA LEU A 100 -4.13 -7.02 3.95
C LEU A 100 -4.07 -8.12 2.90
N LEU A 101 -4.33 -7.76 1.66
CA LEU A 101 -4.28 -8.66 0.52
C LEU A 101 -3.21 -8.17 -0.45
N THR A 102 -2.27 -9.04 -0.79
CA THR A 102 -1.25 -8.76 -1.80
C THR A 102 -1.30 -9.84 -2.87
N ARG A 103 -1.39 -9.41 -4.12
CA ARG A 103 -1.52 -10.30 -5.26
C ARG A 103 -0.50 -9.94 -6.32
N ARG A 104 0.25 -10.96 -6.79
CA ARG A 104 1.15 -10.78 -7.93
C ARG A 104 0.35 -10.80 -9.22
N ARG A 105 0.64 -9.81 -10.05
CA ARG A 105 0.06 -9.67 -11.38
C ARG A 105 1.14 -9.85 -12.45
N GLU A 106 0.76 -9.64 -13.70
CA GLU A 106 1.66 -9.70 -14.84
C GLU A 106 2.77 -8.65 -14.76
N ARG A 107 3.88 -8.95 -15.40
CA ARG A 107 5.00 -8.04 -15.52
C ARG A 107 4.65 -6.85 -16.41
N VAL A 108 5.05 -5.66 -15.99
CA VAL A 108 4.93 -4.44 -16.78
C VAL A 108 6.26 -3.69 -16.78
N PRO A 109 6.60 -2.94 -17.84
CA PRO A 109 7.82 -2.13 -17.85
C PRO A 109 7.85 -1.17 -16.64
N ASP A 110 9.02 -1.07 -16.00
CA ASP A 110 9.28 -0.27 -14.80
C ASP A 110 8.54 -0.72 -13.53
N GLY A 111 7.59 -1.65 -13.66
CA GLY A 111 6.77 -2.11 -12.55
C GLY A 111 5.79 -1.06 -12.03
N ARG A 112 4.78 -1.49 -11.32
CA ARG A 112 3.86 -0.61 -10.61
C ARG A 112 3.08 -1.37 -9.55
N LEU A 113 2.47 -0.61 -8.65
CA LEU A 113 1.50 -1.13 -7.69
C LEU A 113 0.15 -0.46 -7.93
N GLU A 114 -0.91 -1.22 -7.78
CA GLU A 114 -2.28 -0.69 -7.72
C GLU A 114 -2.85 -1.03 -6.34
N ILE A 115 -3.29 -0.02 -5.62
CA ILE A 115 -3.73 -0.17 -4.24
C ILE A 115 -5.16 0.32 -4.09
N ALA A 116 -6.00 -0.52 -3.50
CA ALA A 116 -7.36 -0.17 -3.12
C ALA A 116 -7.48 -0.18 -1.60
N ILE A 117 -8.06 0.87 -1.04
CA ILE A 117 -8.31 0.97 0.39
C ILE A 117 -9.81 1.11 0.62
N ASN A 118 -10.35 0.23 1.46
CA ASN A 118 -11.76 0.23 1.82
C ASN A 118 -11.90 0.30 3.34
N HIS A 119 -12.96 0.96 3.77
CA HIS A 119 -13.30 1.07 5.18
C HIS A 119 -14.24 -0.07 5.59
N PHE A 120 -14.09 -0.56 6.81
CA PHE A 120 -15.06 -1.49 7.37
C PHE A 120 -16.32 -0.74 7.85
N PRO A 121 -17.49 -1.35 7.72
CA PRO A 121 -17.77 -2.67 7.14
C PRO A 121 -17.60 -2.67 5.62
N LEU A 122 -17.11 -3.80 5.09
CA LEU A 122 -16.87 -3.94 3.66
C LEU A 122 -18.18 -4.12 2.92
N ARG A 123 -18.35 -3.39 1.83
CA ARG A 123 -19.50 -3.50 0.94
C ARG A 123 -19.25 -4.41 -0.25
N ARG A 124 -17.97 -4.64 -0.57
CA ARG A 124 -17.55 -5.51 -1.66
C ARG A 124 -16.34 -6.33 -1.24
N CYS A 125 -16.28 -7.54 -1.76
CA CYS A 125 -15.14 -8.41 -1.54
C CYS A 125 -13.89 -7.82 -2.22
N PRO A 126 -12.78 -7.62 -1.51
CA PRO A 126 -11.56 -7.08 -2.12
C PRO A 126 -10.90 -8.04 -3.11
N LEU A 127 -11.26 -9.32 -3.12
CA LEU A 127 -10.74 -10.30 -4.06
C LEU A 127 -11.49 -10.28 -5.40
N CYS A 128 -12.81 -10.40 -5.35
CA CYS A 128 -13.61 -10.61 -6.55
C CYS A 128 -14.61 -9.49 -6.84
N GLY A 129 -14.72 -8.50 -5.94
CA GLY A 129 -15.65 -7.38 -6.10
C GLY A 129 -17.12 -7.72 -5.86
N ALA A 130 -17.45 -8.96 -5.48
CA ALA A 130 -18.82 -9.34 -5.19
C ALA A 130 -19.40 -8.52 -4.02
N ALA A 131 -20.70 -8.22 -4.08
CA ALA A 131 -21.37 -7.53 -3.01
C ALA A 131 -21.30 -8.35 -1.70
N MET A 132 -21.04 -7.66 -0.59
CA MET A 132 -21.00 -8.27 0.74
C MET A 132 -22.08 -7.68 1.61
N ASN A 133 -22.63 -8.52 2.48
CA ASN A 133 -23.57 -8.05 3.49
C ASN A 133 -22.75 -7.43 4.66
N PRO A 134 -22.94 -6.14 4.96
CA PRO A 134 -22.22 -5.49 6.03
C PRO A 134 -22.48 -6.07 7.42
N GLU A 135 -23.56 -6.81 7.60
CA GLU A 135 -23.90 -7.43 8.89
C GLU A 135 -22.97 -8.62 9.24
N ASN A 136 -22.24 -9.13 8.27
CA ASN A 136 -21.34 -10.29 8.45
C ASN A 136 -19.87 -9.92 8.43
N ASN A 137 -19.51 -8.65 8.57
CA ASN A 137 -18.11 -8.17 8.55
C ASN A 137 -17.62 -7.79 9.95
#